data_06910f1ede15c837727812fa63617cf1
#
_entry.id   06910f1ede15c837727812fa63617cf1
#
_cell.length_a   1.000
_cell.length_b   1.000
_cell.length_c   1.000
_cell.angle_alpha   90.00
_cell.angle_beta   90.00
_cell.angle_gamma   90.00
#
_symmetry.space_group_name_H-M   'P 1'
#
loop_
_entity.id
_entity.type
_entity.pdbx_description
1 polymer ?
#
loop_
_entity_poly.entity_id
_entity_poly.type
_entity_poly.pdbx_seq_one_letter_code
_entity_poly.pdbx_strand_id
1 'polypeptide(L)'
;MEKSYKKILVMILCGGKGERLYPLTKDRAKPSVPFISSYRIIDFSLSNALNSGLRKIALLTQYKSLSLEKHIRQGWSIFHPESNEYIISLPAQGRFSEHWYEGTADAVFQNIYSIQQENPDIILVLSGDHVYRADYRLLLNFFLEKKAEAVVMAHTCPI
;
A
#
# COMPACT_ATOMS: atom_id res chain seq x y z
N MET A 1 -21.09 11.27 19.92
CA MET A 1 -21.03 11.63 18.49
C MET A 1 -20.07 10.66 17.82
N GLU A 2 -20.57 9.66 17.12
CA GLU A 2 -19.76 8.80 16.28
C GLU A 2 -19.05 9.69 15.25
N LYS A 3 -17.71 9.72 15.29
CA LYS A 3 -16.90 10.28 14.19
C LYS A 3 -17.24 9.44 12.97
N SER A 4 -18.04 9.96 12.06
CA SER A 4 -18.22 9.38 10.73
C SER A 4 -16.83 9.19 10.14
N TYR A 5 -16.34 7.95 10.16
CA TYR A 5 -15.05 7.64 9.58
C TYR A 5 -15.16 7.90 8.08
N LYS A 6 -14.35 8.83 7.60
CA LYS A 6 -14.22 9.11 6.18
C LYS A 6 -13.82 7.82 5.45
N LYS A 7 -14.29 7.67 4.23
CA LYS A 7 -13.85 6.57 3.35
C LYS A 7 -12.36 6.73 3.06
N ILE A 8 -11.54 5.82 3.55
CA ILE A 8 -10.09 5.86 3.35
C ILE A 8 -9.68 4.71 2.43
N LEU A 9 -9.02 5.04 1.34
CA LEU A 9 -8.36 4.08 0.47
C LEU A 9 -6.86 4.08 0.75
N VAL A 10 -6.31 2.94 1.12
CA VAL A 10 -4.87 2.74 1.28
C VAL A 10 -4.30 2.24 -0.05
N MET A 11 -3.27 2.90 -0.56
CA MET A 11 -2.52 2.51 -1.74
C MET A 11 -1.09 2.18 -1.35
N ILE A 12 -0.68 0.93 -1.48
CA ILE A 12 0.67 0.50 -1.10
C ILE A 12 1.51 0.29 -2.37
N LEU A 13 2.61 1.03 -2.48
CA LEU A 13 3.53 0.98 -3.61
C LEU A 13 4.41 -0.27 -3.54
N CYS A 14 4.24 -1.18 -4.49
CA CYS A 14 4.93 -2.48 -4.53
C CYS A 14 5.74 -2.71 -5.82
N GLY A 15 6.10 -1.65 -6.55
CA GLY A 15 6.64 -1.73 -7.92
C GLY A 15 8.16 -1.74 -8.06
N GLY A 16 8.95 -1.56 -7.01
CA GLY A 16 10.40 -1.42 -7.09
C GLY A 16 11.15 -2.72 -7.46
N LYS A 17 12.18 -2.63 -8.34
CA LYS A 17 13.04 -3.77 -8.73
C LYS A 17 13.84 -4.34 -7.55
N GLY A 18 14.18 -3.52 -6.55
CA GLY A 18 14.87 -3.96 -5.34
C GLY A 18 16.31 -4.44 -5.57
N GLU A 19 17.04 -3.86 -6.51
CA GLU A 19 18.39 -4.27 -6.93
C GLU A 19 19.39 -4.37 -5.77
N ARG A 20 19.24 -3.52 -4.75
CA ARG A 20 20.11 -3.54 -3.55
C ARG A 20 19.97 -4.80 -2.69
N LEU A 21 18.90 -5.56 -2.85
CA LEU A 21 18.67 -6.81 -2.14
C LEU A 21 18.94 -8.06 -2.99
N TYR A 22 19.62 -7.92 -4.13
CA TYR A 22 20.06 -9.08 -4.90
C TYR A 22 21.00 -9.98 -4.06
N PRO A 23 20.84 -11.33 -4.07
CA PRO A 23 20.00 -12.14 -4.96
C PRO A 23 18.56 -12.40 -4.45
N LEU A 24 18.14 -11.86 -3.31
CA LEU A 24 16.82 -12.11 -2.74
C LEU A 24 15.66 -11.63 -3.64
N THR A 25 15.94 -10.64 -4.48
CA THR A 25 14.99 -10.06 -5.44
C THR A 25 15.14 -10.62 -6.86
N LYS A 26 15.96 -11.68 -7.04
CA LYS A 26 16.16 -12.30 -8.35
C LYS A 26 14.84 -12.69 -9.03
N ASP A 27 13.89 -13.28 -8.27
CA ASP A 27 12.66 -13.85 -8.80
C ASP A 27 11.39 -13.30 -8.15
N ARG A 28 11.51 -12.18 -7.40
CA ARG A 28 10.40 -11.56 -6.66
C ARG A 28 10.59 -10.07 -6.44
N ALA A 29 9.49 -9.34 -6.30
CA ALA A 29 9.51 -7.93 -5.90
C ALA A 29 10.01 -7.78 -4.45
N LYS A 30 10.64 -6.62 -4.11
CA LYS A 30 11.18 -6.35 -2.77
C LYS A 30 10.15 -6.54 -1.64
N PRO A 31 8.90 -6.09 -1.76
CA PRO A 31 7.88 -6.33 -0.72
C PRO A 31 7.61 -7.81 -0.41
N SER A 32 7.86 -8.70 -1.36
CA SER A 32 7.65 -10.15 -1.20
C SER A 32 8.87 -10.91 -0.68
N VAL A 33 9.96 -10.23 -0.35
CA VAL A 33 11.14 -10.85 0.26
C VAL A 33 10.79 -11.38 1.65
N PRO A 34 11.09 -12.66 1.96
CA PRO A 34 10.94 -13.19 3.32
C PRO A 34 11.79 -12.40 4.32
N PHE A 35 11.23 -12.08 5.47
CA PHE A 35 11.90 -11.31 6.50
C PHE A 35 12.11 -12.13 7.78
N ILE A 36 11.06 -12.67 8.36
CA ILE A 36 11.13 -13.54 9.55
C ILE A 36 10.14 -14.70 9.33
N SER A 37 10.62 -15.95 9.34
CA SER A 37 9.78 -17.13 9.16
C SER A 37 8.92 -17.04 7.91
N SER A 38 7.60 -17.10 8.04
CA SER A 38 6.62 -16.99 6.95
C SER A 38 6.29 -15.55 6.55
N TYR A 39 6.71 -14.56 7.35
CA TYR A 39 6.44 -13.15 7.08
C TYR A 39 7.31 -12.60 5.97
N ARG A 40 6.79 -11.55 5.31
CA ARG A 40 7.47 -10.81 4.24
C ARG A 40 7.49 -9.32 4.58
N ILE A 41 8.31 -8.57 3.89
CA ILE A 41 8.46 -7.12 4.14
C ILE A 41 7.11 -6.40 4.07
N ILE A 42 6.24 -6.76 3.11
CA ILE A 42 4.91 -6.16 2.95
C ILE A 42 4.02 -6.29 4.19
N ASP A 43 4.21 -7.35 5.00
CA ASP A 43 3.35 -7.63 6.14
C ASP A 43 3.43 -6.55 7.22
N PHE A 44 4.51 -5.79 7.29
CA PHE A 44 4.62 -4.63 8.18
C PHE A 44 3.64 -3.53 7.80
N SER A 45 3.62 -3.13 6.52
CA SER A 45 2.70 -2.10 6.02
C SER A 45 1.25 -2.54 6.13
N LEU A 46 0.95 -3.80 5.81
CA LEU A 46 -0.39 -4.37 5.93
C LEU A 46 -0.84 -4.43 7.39
N SER A 47 0.01 -4.94 8.30
CA SER A 47 -0.30 -5.01 9.73
C SER A 47 -0.52 -3.63 10.32
N ASN A 48 0.31 -2.63 9.99
CA ASN A 48 0.12 -1.26 10.43
C ASN A 48 -1.23 -0.70 9.95
N ALA A 49 -1.59 -0.93 8.68
CA ALA A 49 -2.87 -0.48 8.11
C ALA A 49 -4.05 -1.13 8.84
N LEU A 50 -4.03 -2.45 9.02
CA LEU A 50 -5.10 -3.17 9.71
C LEU A 50 -5.24 -2.78 11.17
N ASN A 51 -4.14 -2.66 11.91
CA ASN A 51 -4.13 -2.22 13.30
C ASN A 51 -4.59 -0.77 13.46
N SER A 52 -4.49 0.02 12.39
CA SER A 52 -5.05 1.39 12.33
C SER A 52 -6.52 1.43 11.92
N GLY A 53 -7.18 0.27 11.73
CA GLY A 53 -8.59 0.18 11.35
C GLY A 53 -8.85 0.37 9.86
N LEU A 54 -7.81 0.38 9.02
CA LEU A 54 -7.93 0.56 7.57
C LEU A 54 -8.21 -0.78 6.88
N ARG A 55 -9.25 -0.84 6.07
CA ARG A 55 -9.79 -2.09 5.53
C ARG A 55 -9.85 -2.15 4.01
N LYS A 56 -9.70 -1.03 3.31
CA LYS A 56 -9.66 -0.97 1.85
C LYS A 56 -8.22 -0.71 1.41
N ILE A 57 -7.56 -1.75 0.91
CA ILE A 57 -6.14 -1.71 0.61
C ILE A 57 -5.91 -2.17 -0.83
N ALA A 58 -5.28 -1.31 -1.63
CA ALA A 58 -4.85 -1.58 -2.99
C ALA A 58 -3.32 -1.66 -3.06
N LEU A 59 -2.79 -2.77 -3.55
CA LEU A 59 -1.36 -2.96 -3.76
C LEU A 59 -1.02 -2.60 -5.21
N LEU A 60 -0.27 -1.54 -5.42
CA LEU A 60 0.18 -1.13 -6.76
C LEU A 60 1.39 -1.96 -7.17
N THR A 61 1.13 -3.02 -7.92
CA THR A 61 2.14 -4.00 -8.31
C THR A 61 2.63 -3.76 -9.72
N GLN A 62 3.87 -4.12 -9.98
CA GLN A 62 4.49 -3.94 -11.29
C GLN A 62 5.39 -5.12 -11.62
N TYR A 63 6.58 -5.17 -11.05
CA TYR A 63 7.62 -6.12 -11.39
C TYR A 63 7.55 -7.37 -10.51
N LYS A 64 7.59 -8.58 -11.13
CA LYS A 64 7.66 -9.88 -10.45
C LYS A 64 6.64 -10.05 -9.30
N SER A 65 5.38 -9.66 -9.55
CA SER A 65 4.31 -9.61 -8.53
C SER A 65 3.80 -10.99 -8.10
N LEU A 66 4.00 -12.04 -8.89
CA LEU A 66 3.40 -13.37 -8.66
C LEU A 66 3.64 -13.90 -7.23
N SER A 67 4.88 -13.76 -6.73
CA SER A 67 5.24 -14.20 -5.37
C SER A 67 4.51 -13.38 -4.30
N LEU A 68 4.30 -12.08 -4.53
CA LEU A 68 3.53 -11.20 -3.67
C LEU A 68 2.05 -11.59 -3.67
N GLU A 69 1.46 -11.74 -4.84
CA GLU A 69 0.05 -12.10 -5.00
C GLU A 69 -0.27 -13.44 -4.33
N LYS A 70 0.60 -14.44 -4.50
CA LYS A 70 0.46 -15.73 -3.80
C LYS A 70 0.46 -15.54 -2.29
N HIS A 71 1.37 -14.73 -1.75
CA HIS A 71 1.46 -14.46 -0.32
C HIS A 71 0.20 -13.77 0.21
N ILE A 72 -0.28 -12.74 -0.49
CA ILE A 72 -1.51 -12.01 -0.13
C ILE A 72 -2.72 -12.97 -0.12
N ARG A 73 -2.87 -13.75 -1.17
CA ARG A 73 -3.98 -14.70 -1.28
C ARG A 73 -3.98 -15.77 -0.18
N GLN A 74 -2.79 -16.23 0.24
CA GLN A 74 -2.66 -17.28 1.25
C GLN A 74 -2.72 -16.76 2.68
N GLY A 75 -2.13 -15.58 2.94
CA GLY A 75 -1.95 -15.08 4.30
C GLY A 75 -2.90 -13.95 4.69
N TRP A 76 -3.50 -13.25 3.71
CA TRP A 76 -4.27 -12.04 3.94
C TRP A 76 -5.72 -12.10 3.43
N SER A 77 -6.24 -13.29 3.14
CA SER A 77 -7.66 -13.52 2.81
C SER A 77 -8.51 -13.51 4.09
N ILE A 78 -8.47 -12.39 4.81
CA ILE A 78 -9.11 -12.20 6.12
C ILE A 78 -10.41 -11.41 6.04
N PHE A 79 -10.71 -10.83 4.88
CA PHE A 79 -11.92 -10.04 4.68
C PHE A 79 -13.01 -10.85 3.98
N HIS A 80 -14.25 -10.54 4.34
CA HIS A 80 -15.41 -11.08 3.65
C HIS A 80 -15.83 -10.13 2.53
N PRO A 81 -16.10 -10.61 1.31
CA PRO A 81 -16.52 -9.78 0.19
C PRO A 81 -17.75 -8.90 0.47
N GLU A 82 -18.64 -9.39 1.33
CA GLU A 82 -19.89 -8.67 1.70
C GLU A 82 -19.64 -7.43 2.56
N SER A 83 -18.50 -7.34 3.26
CA SER A 83 -18.17 -6.19 4.12
C SER A 83 -17.65 -4.98 3.35
N ASN A 84 -17.45 -5.10 2.03
CA ASN A 84 -16.78 -4.09 1.20
C ASN A 84 -15.38 -3.74 1.72
N GLU A 85 -14.72 -4.71 2.34
CA GLU A 85 -13.34 -4.66 2.82
C GLU A 85 -12.48 -5.58 1.97
N TYR A 86 -11.28 -5.15 1.61
CA TYR A 86 -10.43 -5.92 0.70
C TYR A 86 -8.95 -5.58 0.79
N ILE A 87 -8.12 -6.54 0.37
CA ILE A 87 -6.73 -6.34 -0.05
C ILE A 87 -6.64 -6.85 -1.48
N ILE A 88 -6.46 -5.96 -2.44
CA ILE A 88 -6.40 -6.30 -3.87
C ILE A 88 -5.08 -5.87 -4.48
N SER A 89 -4.63 -6.59 -5.50
CA SER A 89 -3.48 -6.21 -6.33
C SER A 89 -3.98 -5.46 -7.56
N LEU A 90 -3.41 -4.29 -7.80
CA LEU A 90 -3.64 -3.47 -9.00
C LEU A 90 -2.33 -3.44 -9.81
N PRO A 91 -2.17 -4.34 -10.78
CA PRO A 91 -1.02 -4.29 -11.67
C PRO A 91 -1.12 -3.10 -12.62
N ALA A 92 0.03 -2.65 -13.14
CA ALA A 92 0.06 -1.66 -14.21
C ALA A 92 -0.78 -2.13 -15.40
N GLN A 93 -1.81 -1.37 -15.77
CA GLN A 93 -2.82 -1.82 -16.75
C GLN A 93 -2.68 -1.19 -18.14
N GLY A 94 -1.65 -0.36 -18.36
CA GLY A 94 -1.45 0.27 -19.67
C GLY A 94 -2.58 1.19 -20.14
N ARG A 95 -3.46 1.67 -19.23
CA ARG A 95 -4.62 2.50 -19.61
C ARG A 95 -4.25 3.88 -20.11
N PHE A 96 -3.19 4.47 -19.57
CA PHE A 96 -2.71 5.81 -19.90
C PHE A 96 -1.36 5.80 -20.59
N SER A 97 -0.55 4.74 -20.40
CA SER A 97 0.69 4.50 -21.11
C SER A 97 0.92 2.99 -21.27
N GLU A 98 1.53 2.58 -22.39
CA GLU A 98 1.95 1.19 -22.60
C GLU A 98 3.18 0.82 -21.75
N HIS A 99 3.65 1.75 -20.93
CA HIS A 99 4.85 1.61 -20.12
C HIS A 99 4.53 1.26 -18.67
N TRP A 100 5.51 0.67 -18.02
CA TRP A 100 5.52 0.47 -16.58
C TRP A 100 5.49 1.81 -15.84
N TYR A 101 5.09 1.81 -14.56
CA TYR A 101 5.11 3.02 -13.75
C TYR A 101 6.50 3.67 -13.76
N GLU A 102 6.57 4.93 -14.16
CA GLU A 102 7.81 5.71 -14.21
C GLU A 102 8.27 6.20 -12.83
N GLY A 103 7.38 6.13 -11.82
CA GLY A 103 7.67 6.53 -10.45
C GLY A 103 6.48 6.33 -9.53
N THR A 104 6.64 6.78 -8.29
CA THR A 104 5.62 6.61 -7.24
C THR A 104 4.36 7.43 -7.51
N ALA A 105 4.50 8.66 -7.98
CA ALA A 105 3.38 9.53 -8.35
C ALA A 105 2.64 8.99 -9.57
N ASP A 106 3.36 8.51 -10.57
CA ASP A 106 2.79 7.91 -11.76
C ASP A 106 2.01 6.63 -11.44
N ALA A 107 2.52 5.80 -10.51
CA ALA A 107 1.80 4.63 -10.05
C ALA A 107 0.41 4.96 -9.47
N VAL A 108 0.30 6.05 -8.71
CA VAL A 108 -1.00 6.52 -8.19
C VAL A 108 -1.85 7.09 -9.33
N PHE A 109 -1.26 7.90 -10.20
CA PHE A 109 -1.96 8.55 -11.31
C PHE A 109 -2.56 7.54 -12.30
N GLN A 110 -1.80 6.51 -12.71
CA GLN A 110 -2.31 5.48 -13.61
C GLN A 110 -3.49 4.68 -13.02
N ASN A 111 -3.66 4.70 -11.69
CA ASN A 111 -4.77 4.08 -10.99
C ASN A 111 -5.90 5.05 -10.63
N ILE A 112 -5.93 6.27 -11.21
CA ILE A 112 -6.94 7.29 -10.93
C ILE A 112 -8.37 6.79 -11.17
N TYR A 113 -8.57 5.94 -12.18
CA TYR A 113 -9.87 5.32 -12.44
C TYR A 113 -10.35 4.47 -11.26
N SER A 114 -9.48 3.63 -10.69
CA SER A 114 -9.81 2.82 -9.52
C SER A 114 -10.11 3.69 -8.29
N ILE A 115 -9.40 4.80 -8.13
CA ILE A 115 -9.66 5.80 -7.10
C ILE A 115 -11.05 6.42 -7.28
N GLN A 116 -11.38 6.81 -8.51
CA GLN A 116 -12.69 7.41 -8.83
C GLN A 116 -13.85 6.43 -8.59
N GLN A 117 -13.66 5.15 -8.90
CA GLN A 117 -14.67 4.11 -8.64
C GLN A 117 -14.90 3.92 -7.13
N GLU A 118 -13.85 3.91 -6.33
CA GLU A 118 -13.96 3.80 -4.87
C GLU A 118 -14.47 5.08 -4.22
N ASN A 119 -14.28 6.22 -4.87
CA ASN A 119 -14.66 7.55 -4.38
C ASN A 119 -14.31 7.77 -2.90
N PRO A 120 -13.02 7.67 -2.52
CA PRO A 120 -12.59 7.85 -1.14
C PRO A 120 -12.54 9.34 -0.76
N ASP A 121 -12.76 9.65 0.52
CA ASP A 121 -12.54 10.98 1.06
C ASP A 121 -11.04 11.27 1.29
N ILE A 122 -10.27 10.22 1.59
CA ILE A 122 -8.83 10.30 1.88
C ILE A 122 -8.12 9.14 1.19
N ILE A 123 -6.98 9.44 0.58
CA ILE A 123 -6.05 8.45 0.06
C ILE A 123 -4.81 8.43 0.96
N LEU A 124 -4.46 7.26 1.49
CA LEU A 124 -3.23 7.04 2.23
C LEU A 124 -2.24 6.26 1.37
N VAL A 125 -1.18 6.91 0.94
CA VAL A 125 -0.13 6.27 0.12
C VAL A 125 1.00 5.79 1.03
N LEU A 126 1.33 4.50 0.94
CA LEU A 126 2.36 3.83 1.74
C LEU A 126 3.40 3.16 0.84
N SER A 127 4.61 2.99 1.36
CA SER A 127 5.61 2.13 0.75
C SER A 127 5.46 0.69 1.24
N GLY A 128 5.52 -0.28 0.32
CA GLY A 128 5.43 -1.71 0.64
C GLY A 128 6.78 -2.35 1.01
N ASP A 129 7.85 -1.56 1.03
CA ASP A 129 9.23 -2.04 1.24
C ASP A 129 9.88 -1.52 2.52
N HIS A 130 9.13 -0.88 3.39
CA HIS A 130 9.58 -0.36 4.67
C HIS A 130 9.23 -1.29 5.83
N VAL A 131 10.20 -1.50 6.73
CA VAL A 131 10.04 -2.25 7.96
C VAL A 131 9.97 -1.27 9.12
N TYR A 132 8.78 -1.00 9.62
CA TYR A 132 8.53 -0.07 10.72
C TYR A 132 7.19 -0.36 11.40
N ARG A 133 7.00 0.20 12.58
CA ARG A 133 5.72 0.16 13.30
C ARG A 133 5.11 1.56 13.32
N ALA A 134 3.87 1.69 12.86
CA ALA A 134 3.13 2.94 12.86
C ALA A 134 1.65 2.74 13.18
N ASP A 135 1.08 3.74 13.82
CA ASP A 135 -0.37 3.90 13.97
C ASP A 135 -0.82 5.06 13.08
N TYR A 136 -1.42 4.70 11.95
CA TYR A 136 -1.86 5.71 10.96
C TYR A 136 -3.04 6.56 11.44
N ARG A 137 -3.72 6.17 12.54
CA ARG A 137 -4.76 7.00 13.15
C ARG A 137 -4.20 8.34 13.61
N LEU A 138 -2.95 8.37 14.08
CA LEU A 138 -2.28 9.62 14.49
C LEU A 138 -2.09 10.55 13.30
N LEU A 139 -1.63 10.02 12.17
CA LEU A 139 -1.45 10.78 10.93
C LEU A 139 -2.80 11.32 10.40
N LEU A 140 -3.81 10.46 10.37
CA LEU A 140 -5.15 10.81 9.90
C LEU A 140 -5.82 11.86 10.81
N ASN A 141 -5.70 11.74 12.11
CA ASN A 141 -6.21 12.75 13.05
C ASN A 141 -5.51 14.09 12.82
N PHE A 142 -4.18 14.10 12.70
CA PHE A 142 -3.42 15.31 12.41
C PHE A 142 -3.87 15.97 11.10
N PHE A 143 -4.04 15.17 10.03
CA PHE A 143 -4.54 15.64 8.74
C PHE A 143 -5.90 16.35 8.89
N LEU A 144 -6.83 15.73 9.63
CA LEU A 144 -8.17 16.27 9.84
C LEU A 144 -8.19 17.53 10.73
N GLU A 145 -7.39 17.53 11.81
CA GLU A 145 -7.27 18.66 12.72
C GLU A 145 -6.67 19.89 12.03
N LYS A 146 -5.68 19.69 11.19
CA LYS A 146 -5.05 20.77 10.44
C LYS A 146 -5.85 21.23 9.23
N LYS A 147 -6.92 20.50 8.87
CA LYS A 147 -7.69 20.74 7.62
C LYS A 147 -6.76 20.86 6.42
N ALA A 148 -5.72 20.02 6.38
CA ALA A 148 -4.72 20.07 5.35
C ALA A 148 -5.20 19.40 4.07
N GLU A 149 -4.67 19.79 2.92
CA GLU A 149 -4.91 19.12 1.65
C GLU A 149 -3.99 17.90 1.48
N ALA A 150 -2.79 17.96 2.09
CA ALA A 150 -1.85 16.86 2.12
C ALA A 150 -1.01 16.89 3.41
N VAL A 151 -0.59 15.70 3.88
CA VAL A 151 0.34 15.54 5.01
C VAL A 151 1.36 14.47 4.66
N VAL A 152 2.62 14.74 4.99
CA VAL A 152 3.73 13.80 4.80
C VAL A 152 4.27 13.39 6.15
N MET A 153 4.38 12.08 6.36
CA MET A 153 5.08 11.53 7.53
C MET A 153 6.59 11.50 7.28
N ALA A 154 7.34 12.15 8.14
CA ALA A 154 8.80 12.21 8.03
C ALA A 154 9.46 11.88 9.38
N HIS A 155 10.69 11.44 9.34
CA HIS A 155 11.53 11.29 10.52
C HIS A 155 12.87 12.01 10.30
N THR A 156 13.45 12.51 11.38
CA THR A 156 14.81 13.09 11.36
C THR A 156 15.84 11.99 11.25
N CYS A 157 16.80 12.17 10.34
CA CYS A 157 17.94 11.28 10.20
C CYS A 157 19.22 12.11 10.44
N PRO A 158 20.19 11.65 11.24
CA PRO A 158 21.49 12.30 11.33
C PRO A 158 22.18 12.30 9.95
N ILE A 159 22.77 13.40 9.59
CA ILE A 159 23.56 13.54 8.34
C ILE A 159 24.93 12.89 8.53
#